data_202b00b471f7dcb55c64e6ccc959b4ac
#
_entry.id   202b00b471f7dcb55c64e6ccc959b4ac
#
_cell.length_a   1.000
_cell.length_b   1.000
_cell.length_c   1.000
_cell.angle_alpha   90.00
_cell.angle_beta   90.00
_cell.angle_gamma   90.00
#
_symmetry.space_group_name_H-M   'P 1'
#
loop_
_entity.id
_entity.type
_entity.pdbx_description
1 polymer ?
#
loop_
_entity_poly.entity_id
_entity_poly.type
_entity_poly.pdbx_seq_one_letter_code
_entity_poly.pdbx_strand_id
1 'polypeptide(L)'
;MLNNSSIKLKVCGITSSKSIQVAAQKKIKSLGFASNTLLGPNTCDDEMLKELIEECNEYKIEAVLLSRYQSTFELIKQIDYTKPKTIACSYFFDKSDFQTLKKLFKRLRIGISINPERFNLKYLKSISELVNVFYYDLNIYTKDNIKTFSANDCKDQILQLKNLKKPIYIGGGINPNNAKAVIRNTQPHG
;
A
#
# COMPACT_ATOMS: atom_id res chain seq x y z
N MET A 1 -5.47 -27.05 8.14
CA MET A 1 -4.37 -26.57 8.99
C MET A 1 -4.08 -25.14 8.57
N LEU A 2 -4.29 -24.17 9.45
CA LEU A 2 -3.91 -22.78 9.20
C LEU A 2 -2.39 -22.74 9.20
N ASN A 3 -1.77 -22.42 8.07
CA ASN A 3 -0.34 -22.16 8.02
C ASN A 3 -0.03 -21.04 9.03
N ASN A 4 0.85 -21.34 9.96
CA ASN A 4 1.26 -20.47 11.08
C ASN A 4 2.14 -19.29 10.61
N SER A 5 1.92 -18.75 9.43
CA SER A 5 2.55 -17.49 9.04
C SER A 5 1.86 -16.36 9.80
N SER A 6 2.57 -15.74 10.71
CA SER A 6 2.06 -14.57 11.44
C SER A 6 1.61 -13.48 10.45
N ILE A 7 0.39 -12.97 10.64
CA ILE A 7 -0.14 -11.85 9.84
C ILE A 7 0.79 -10.64 10.02
N LYS A 8 1.20 -10.05 8.92
CA LYS A 8 2.01 -8.84 8.91
C LYS A 8 1.12 -7.61 9.11
N LEU A 9 1.59 -6.67 9.87
CA LEU A 9 0.85 -5.43 10.13
C LEU A 9 1.56 -4.24 9.45
N LYS A 10 0.78 -3.46 8.69
CA LYS A 10 1.17 -2.15 8.17
C LYS A 10 0.22 -1.09 8.73
N VAL A 11 0.76 -0.05 9.34
CA VAL A 11 -0.04 1.09 9.84
C VAL A 11 0.11 2.24 8.84
N CYS A 12 -1.03 2.75 8.35
CA CYS A 12 -1.08 3.84 7.38
C CYS A 12 -1.42 5.19 8.02
N GLY A 13 -1.20 6.27 7.23
CA GLY A 13 -1.56 7.62 7.63
C GLY A 13 -0.59 8.22 8.67
N ILE A 14 0.67 7.87 8.56
CA ILE A 14 1.74 8.41 9.42
C ILE A 14 2.13 9.81 8.92
N THR A 15 2.09 10.78 9.84
CA THR A 15 2.39 12.20 9.55
C THR A 15 3.32 12.82 10.59
N SER A 16 3.93 12.03 11.48
CA SER A 16 4.82 12.58 12.51
C SER A 16 5.88 11.60 12.97
N SER A 17 7.03 12.11 13.35
CA SER A 17 8.14 11.39 14.01
C SER A 17 7.66 10.62 15.25
N LYS A 18 6.82 11.25 16.08
CA LYS A 18 6.25 10.59 17.27
C LYS A 18 5.53 9.28 16.94
N SER A 19 4.80 9.25 15.82
CA SER A 19 4.10 8.02 15.37
C SER A 19 5.09 6.93 14.96
N ILE A 20 6.21 7.30 14.33
CA ILE A 20 7.29 6.36 13.95
C ILE A 20 7.95 5.78 15.21
N GLN A 21 8.26 6.61 16.19
CA GLN A 21 8.87 6.18 17.45
C GLN A 21 7.95 5.21 18.23
N VAL A 22 6.65 5.52 18.31
CA VAL A 22 5.65 4.61 18.92
C VAL A 22 5.58 3.29 18.14
N ALA A 23 5.58 3.34 16.80
CA ALA A 23 5.59 2.14 15.98
C ALA A 23 6.85 1.29 16.19
N ALA A 24 8.02 1.92 16.32
CA ALA A 24 9.27 1.23 16.63
C ALA A 24 9.23 0.52 17.98
N GLN A 25 8.74 1.21 19.04
CA GLN A 25 8.54 0.62 20.37
C GLN A 25 7.59 -0.58 20.35
N LYS A 26 6.53 -0.50 19.52
CA LYS A 26 5.56 -1.59 19.32
C LYS A 26 6.03 -2.66 18.32
N LYS A 27 7.27 -2.56 17.82
CA LYS A 27 7.88 -3.50 16.87
C LYS A 27 7.10 -3.61 15.55
N ILE A 28 6.38 -2.56 15.16
CA ILE A 28 5.73 -2.47 13.85
C ILE A 28 6.83 -2.40 12.77
N LYS A 29 6.69 -3.18 11.72
CA LYS A 29 7.72 -3.33 10.68
C LYS A 29 7.41 -2.62 9.38
N SER A 30 6.20 -2.12 9.19
CA SER A 30 5.80 -1.43 7.95
C SER A 30 4.86 -0.27 8.26
N LEU A 31 5.16 0.91 7.74
CA LEU A 31 4.38 2.13 7.87
C LEU A 31 4.02 2.69 6.50
N GLY A 32 2.81 3.22 6.38
CA GLY A 32 2.29 3.82 5.16
C GLY A 32 2.21 5.33 5.28
N PHE A 33 2.75 6.02 4.28
CA PHE A 33 2.79 7.47 4.14
C PHE A 33 2.01 7.86 2.91
N ALA A 34 1.01 8.70 3.07
CA ALA A 34 0.16 9.15 1.97
C ALA A 34 0.67 10.47 1.40
N SER A 35 1.00 10.49 0.11
CA SER A 35 1.33 11.71 -0.61
C SER A 35 0.09 12.62 -0.70
N ASN A 36 0.30 13.94 -0.72
CA ASN A 36 -0.75 14.93 -0.96
C ASN A 36 -1.40 14.84 -2.35
N THR A 37 -0.91 13.95 -3.21
CA THR A 37 -1.58 13.59 -4.46
C THR A 37 -2.84 12.72 -4.25
N LEU A 38 -3.03 12.19 -3.04
CA LEU A 38 -4.17 11.39 -2.66
C LEU A 38 -5.29 12.24 -2.06
N LEU A 39 -6.52 11.75 -2.19
CA LEU A 39 -7.65 12.24 -1.40
C LEU A 39 -7.67 11.51 -0.05
N GLY A 40 -8.08 12.20 0.98
CA GLY A 40 -8.22 11.63 2.32
C GLY A 40 -7.38 12.36 3.37
N PRO A 41 -7.52 11.96 4.62
CA PRO A 41 -6.80 12.56 5.73
C PRO A 41 -5.34 12.06 5.80
N ASN A 42 -4.53 12.79 6.58
CA ASN A 42 -3.15 12.37 6.90
C ASN A 42 -2.24 12.24 5.66
N THR A 43 -2.34 13.19 4.74
CA THR A 43 -1.41 13.30 3.61
C THR A 43 -0.26 14.23 3.95
N CYS A 44 0.90 13.97 3.35
CA CYS A 44 2.13 14.75 3.51
C CYS A 44 2.60 15.27 2.16
N ASP A 45 3.26 16.42 2.14
CA ASP A 45 4.04 16.88 1.00
C ASP A 45 5.36 16.08 0.88
N ASP A 46 6.06 16.29 -0.22
CA ASP A 46 7.26 15.50 -0.51
C ASP A 46 8.42 15.80 0.46
N GLU A 47 8.48 17.00 1.04
CA GLU A 47 9.49 17.39 2.01
C GLU A 47 9.30 16.61 3.31
N MET A 48 8.09 16.64 3.87
CA MET A 48 7.74 15.84 5.05
C MET A 48 7.87 14.35 4.79
N LEU A 49 7.48 13.85 3.61
CA LEU A 49 7.62 12.45 3.23
C LEU A 49 9.08 12.01 3.27
N LYS A 50 10.00 12.82 2.75
CA LYS A 50 11.43 12.54 2.76
C LYS A 50 11.94 12.36 4.18
N GLU A 51 11.68 13.33 5.07
CA GLU A 51 12.13 13.30 6.47
C GLU A 51 11.60 12.05 7.21
N LEU A 52 10.30 11.77 7.08
CA LEU A 52 9.67 10.63 7.75
C LEU A 52 10.15 9.28 7.20
N ILE A 53 10.43 9.18 5.91
CA ILE A 53 10.98 7.97 5.28
C ILE A 53 12.44 7.75 5.73
N GLU A 54 13.24 8.80 5.82
CA GLU A 54 14.60 8.74 6.33
C GLU A 54 14.60 8.25 7.79
N GLU A 55 13.75 8.81 8.65
CA GLU A 55 13.60 8.36 10.05
C GLU A 55 13.18 6.88 10.12
N CYS A 56 12.26 6.40 9.27
CA CYS A 56 11.92 4.99 9.21
C CYS A 56 13.12 4.08 8.92
N ASN A 57 14.08 4.53 8.12
CA ASN A 57 15.28 3.76 7.82
C ASN A 57 16.16 3.59 9.06
N GLU A 58 16.26 4.60 9.92
CA GLU A 58 17.01 4.54 11.19
C GLU A 58 16.42 3.45 12.11
N TYR A 59 15.09 3.38 12.20
CA TYR A 59 14.40 2.35 12.98
C TYR A 59 14.26 0.99 12.28
N LYS A 60 14.81 0.83 11.06
CA LYS A 60 14.66 -0.37 10.22
C LYS A 60 13.20 -0.77 9.97
N ILE A 61 12.34 0.24 9.83
CA ILE A 61 10.93 0.09 9.46
C ILE A 61 10.79 0.28 7.95
N GLU A 62 9.99 -0.56 7.30
CA GLU A 62 9.67 -0.41 5.89
C GLU A 62 8.72 0.78 5.69
N ALA A 63 9.19 1.83 5.02
CA ALA A 63 8.34 2.93 4.59
C ALA A 63 7.68 2.58 3.25
N VAL A 64 6.36 2.63 3.21
CA VAL A 64 5.54 2.44 2.01
C VAL A 64 4.93 3.78 1.61
N LEU A 65 5.42 4.37 0.53
CA LEU A 65 4.86 5.61 -0.01
C LEU A 65 3.64 5.31 -0.88
N LEU A 66 2.49 5.87 -0.52
CA LEU A 66 1.28 5.84 -1.33
C LEU A 66 1.24 7.10 -2.21
N SER A 67 1.16 6.91 -3.52
CA SER A 67 1.15 7.99 -4.50
C SER A 67 0.05 7.79 -5.54
N ARG A 68 -0.51 8.91 -6.03
CA ARG A 68 -1.51 8.94 -7.09
C ARG A 68 -1.07 9.81 -8.27
N TYR A 69 0.20 10.09 -8.42
CA TYR A 69 0.66 10.71 -9.65
C TYR A 69 0.21 9.90 -10.86
N GLN A 70 -0.24 10.59 -11.89
CA GLN A 70 -0.73 9.98 -13.14
C GLN A 70 0.34 10.01 -14.24
N SER A 71 1.42 10.73 -14.02
CA SER A 71 2.58 10.81 -14.88
C SER A 71 3.73 9.99 -14.29
N THR A 72 4.30 9.09 -15.08
CA THR A 72 5.50 8.33 -14.71
C THR A 72 6.66 9.26 -14.39
N PHE A 73 6.79 10.38 -15.09
CA PHE A 73 7.82 11.37 -14.84
C PHE A 73 7.71 12.01 -13.46
N GLU A 74 6.51 12.43 -13.05
CA GLU A 74 6.28 12.98 -11.71
C GLU A 74 6.49 11.94 -10.61
N LEU A 75 6.07 10.71 -10.87
CA LEU A 75 6.29 9.60 -9.95
C LEU A 75 7.79 9.29 -9.77
N ILE A 76 8.57 9.32 -10.85
CA ILE A 76 10.02 9.15 -10.80
C ILE A 76 10.68 10.25 -9.96
N LYS A 77 10.28 11.52 -10.14
CA LYS A 77 10.79 12.63 -9.34
C LYS A 77 10.49 12.43 -7.86
N GLN A 78 9.25 12.04 -7.51
CA GLN A 78 8.88 11.79 -6.13
C GLN A 78 9.69 10.65 -5.52
N ILE A 79 9.83 9.53 -6.22
CA ILE A 79 10.64 8.39 -5.75
C ILE A 79 12.10 8.79 -5.57
N ASP A 80 12.65 9.54 -6.52
CA ASP A 80 14.05 9.98 -6.46
C ASP A 80 14.29 10.96 -5.32
N TYR A 81 13.34 11.81 -5.02
CA TYR A 81 13.44 12.79 -3.93
C TYR A 81 13.24 12.14 -2.55
N THR A 82 12.19 11.31 -2.39
CA THR A 82 11.79 10.76 -1.08
C THR A 82 12.45 9.43 -0.73
N LYS A 83 13.06 8.73 -1.72
CA LYS A 83 13.82 7.47 -1.56
C LYS A 83 13.09 6.36 -0.78
N PRO A 84 11.81 6.06 -1.05
CA PRO A 84 11.10 5.01 -0.34
C PRO A 84 11.63 3.62 -0.72
N LYS A 85 11.54 2.65 0.20
CA LYS A 85 11.81 1.23 -0.12
C LYS A 85 10.70 0.58 -0.91
N THR A 86 9.46 1.01 -0.67
CA THR A 86 8.27 0.49 -1.33
C THR A 86 7.37 1.64 -1.75
N ILE A 87 6.86 1.59 -2.97
CA ILE A 87 5.81 2.49 -3.43
C ILE A 87 4.51 1.72 -3.62
N ALA A 88 3.38 2.32 -3.27
CA ALA A 88 2.04 1.83 -3.56
C ALA A 88 1.38 2.79 -4.56
N CYS A 89 1.33 2.40 -5.82
CA CYS A 89 0.71 3.19 -6.87
C CYS A 89 -0.81 3.06 -6.81
N SER A 90 -1.51 4.19 -6.73
CA SER A 90 -2.98 4.24 -6.81
C SER A 90 -3.48 4.59 -8.21
N TYR A 91 -2.59 4.92 -9.14
CA TYR A 91 -2.88 5.07 -10.56
C TYR A 91 -2.48 3.79 -11.33
N PHE A 92 -3.23 3.46 -12.37
CA PHE A 92 -2.98 2.27 -13.20
C PHE A 92 -2.07 2.63 -14.37
N PHE A 93 -0.78 2.56 -14.12
CA PHE A 93 0.25 2.77 -15.12
C PHE A 93 0.33 1.61 -16.10
N ASP A 94 0.81 1.85 -17.31
CA ASP A 94 1.06 0.81 -18.30
C ASP A 94 2.24 -0.08 -17.91
N LYS A 95 2.32 -1.24 -18.53
CA LYS A 95 3.41 -2.20 -18.28
C LYS A 95 4.79 -1.59 -18.53
N SER A 96 4.93 -0.75 -19.55
CA SER A 96 6.17 -0.04 -19.91
C SER A 96 6.62 0.93 -18.84
N ASP A 97 5.68 1.58 -18.14
CA ASP A 97 6.00 2.49 -17.04
C ASP A 97 6.62 1.74 -15.86
N PHE A 98 6.02 0.59 -15.48
CA PHE A 98 6.60 -0.25 -14.44
C PHE A 98 7.96 -0.84 -14.81
N GLN A 99 8.18 -1.18 -16.09
CA GLN A 99 9.50 -1.58 -16.58
C GLN A 99 10.52 -0.45 -16.42
N THR A 100 10.13 0.77 -16.75
CA THR A 100 10.96 1.97 -16.57
C THR A 100 11.31 2.18 -15.09
N LEU A 101 10.32 2.11 -14.19
CA LEU A 101 10.56 2.22 -12.74
C LEU A 101 11.53 1.14 -12.23
N LYS A 102 11.38 -0.10 -12.67
CA LYS A 102 12.28 -1.21 -12.31
C LYS A 102 13.71 -1.02 -12.84
N LYS A 103 13.85 -0.45 -14.02
CA LYS A 103 15.16 -0.15 -14.62
C LYS A 103 15.90 0.94 -13.84
N LEU A 104 15.19 2.02 -13.48
CA LEU A 104 15.76 3.16 -12.77
C LEU A 104 16.02 2.84 -11.29
N PHE A 105 15.11 2.15 -10.64
CA PHE A 105 15.13 1.89 -9.20
C PHE A 105 15.18 0.38 -8.90
N LYS A 106 16.32 -0.25 -9.11
CA LYS A 106 16.49 -1.73 -9.03
C LYS A 106 16.06 -2.34 -7.70
N ARG A 107 16.15 -1.59 -6.59
CA ARG A 107 15.78 -2.08 -5.24
C ARG A 107 14.38 -1.68 -4.81
N LEU A 108 13.69 -0.86 -5.60
CA LEU A 108 12.34 -0.41 -5.28
C LEU A 108 11.35 -1.57 -5.37
N ARG A 109 10.58 -1.75 -4.32
CA ARG A 109 9.42 -2.65 -4.34
C ARG A 109 8.20 -1.87 -4.84
N ILE A 110 7.51 -2.42 -5.81
CA ILE A 110 6.33 -1.80 -6.41
C ILE A 110 5.09 -2.52 -5.90
N GLY A 111 4.19 -1.78 -5.29
CA GLY A 111 2.87 -2.21 -4.91
C GLY A 111 1.79 -1.48 -5.71
N ILE A 112 0.64 -2.10 -5.84
CA ILE A 112 -0.56 -1.51 -6.44
C ILE A 112 -1.62 -1.37 -5.35
N SER A 113 -2.15 -0.16 -5.20
CA SER A 113 -3.30 0.11 -4.35
C SER A 113 -4.58 -0.04 -5.18
N ILE A 114 -5.46 -0.94 -4.74
CA ILE A 114 -6.68 -1.34 -5.43
C ILE A 114 -7.84 -1.14 -4.46
N ASN A 115 -8.97 -0.69 -4.96
CA ASN A 115 -10.23 -0.75 -4.22
C ASN A 115 -11.29 -1.55 -5.01
N PRO A 116 -12.43 -1.93 -4.39
CA PRO A 116 -13.42 -2.77 -5.04
C PRO A 116 -13.96 -2.23 -6.37
N GLU A 117 -14.13 -0.92 -6.50
CA GLU A 117 -14.68 -0.29 -7.72
C GLU A 117 -13.66 -0.20 -8.86
N ARG A 118 -12.37 -0.23 -8.54
CA ARG A 118 -11.27 -0.15 -9.52
C ARG A 118 -10.62 -1.50 -9.78
N PHE A 119 -11.22 -2.58 -9.30
CA PHE A 119 -10.69 -3.93 -9.51
C PHE A 119 -10.76 -4.33 -10.98
N ASN A 120 -9.62 -4.62 -11.59
CA ASN A 120 -9.50 -5.07 -12.98
C ASN A 120 -8.49 -6.23 -13.07
N LEU A 121 -8.98 -7.45 -13.03
CA LEU A 121 -8.13 -8.64 -13.01
C LEU A 121 -7.25 -8.77 -14.28
N LYS A 122 -7.77 -8.38 -15.45
CA LYS A 122 -7.00 -8.44 -16.72
C LYS A 122 -5.77 -7.55 -16.65
N TYR A 123 -5.96 -6.31 -16.17
CA TYR A 123 -4.86 -5.39 -15.94
C TYR A 123 -3.87 -5.92 -14.90
N LEU A 124 -4.36 -6.37 -13.74
CA LEU A 124 -3.50 -6.86 -12.66
C LEU A 124 -2.68 -8.09 -13.06
N LYS A 125 -3.24 -8.97 -13.89
CA LYS A 125 -2.49 -10.09 -14.49
C LYS A 125 -1.37 -9.59 -15.40
N SER A 126 -1.62 -8.58 -16.23
CA SER A 126 -0.64 -8.08 -17.21
C SER A 126 0.61 -7.47 -16.58
N ILE A 127 0.49 -6.93 -15.35
CA ILE A 127 1.59 -6.29 -14.60
C ILE A 127 2.13 -7.15 -13.44
N SER A 128 1.54 -8.31 -13.18
CA SER A 128 1.82 -9.10 -11.97
C SER A 128 3.29 -9.48 -11.78
N GLU A 129 4.05 -9.68 -12.86
CA GLU A 129 5.49 -9.98 -12.80
C GLU A 129 6.33 -8.76 -12.37
N LEU A 130 5.84 -7.56 -12.61
CA LEU A 130 6.54 -6.31 -12.31
C LEU A 130 6.23 -5.76 -10.92
N VAL A 131 5.14 -6.24 -10.28
CA VAL A 131 4.73 -5.80 -8.95
C VAL A 131 5.12 -6.82 -7.87
N ASN A 132 5.30 -6.30 -6.65
CA ASN A 132 5.76 -7.08 -5.51
C ASN A 132 4.65 -7.37 -4.49
N VAL A 133 3.59 -6.54 -4.47
CA VAL A 133 2.54 -6.59 -3.45
C VAL A 133 1.27 -5.91 -3.94
N PHE A 134 0.12 -6.40 -3.49
CA PHE A 134 -1.18 -5.74 -3.66
C PHE A 134 -1.67 -5.20 -2.32
N TYR A 135 -2.09 -3.95 -2.32
CA TYR A 135 -2.78 -3.30 -1.20
C TYR A 135 -4.24 -3.15 -1.59
N TYR A 136 -5.10 -3.95 -0.97
CA TYR A 136 -6.53 -3.95 -1.25
C TYR A 136 -7.24 -3.12 -0.16
N ASP A 137 -7.68 -1.91 -0.53
CA ASP A 137 -8.33 -0.97 0.38
C ASP A 137 -9.85 -1.10 0.26
N LEU A 138 -10.49 -1.48 1.35
CA LEU A 138 -11.95 -1.57 1.44
C LEU A 138 -12.62 -0.19 1.49
N ASN A 139 -11.84 0.89 1.65
CA ASN A 139 -12.33 2.26 1.63
C ASN A 139 -12.15 2.91 0.26
N ILE A 140 -13.14 3.70 -0.12
CA ILE A 140 -13.05 4.64 -1.22
C ILE A 140 -13.24 6.04 -0.66
N TYR A 141 -12.21 6.87 -0.85
CA TYR A 141 -12.22 8.26 -0.41
C TYR A 141 -12.72 9.15 -1.55
N THR A 142 -13.74 9.94 -1.27
CA THR A 142 -14.22 11.04 -2.12
C THR A 142 -13.99 12.37 -1.38
N LYS A 143 -14.28 13.50 -2.03
CA LYS A 143 -14.13 14.82 -1.37
C LYS A 143 -14.97 14.92 -0.10
N ASP A 144 -16.17 14.34 -0.11
CA ASP A 144 -17.19 14.58 0.91
C ASP A 144 -17.49 13.36 1.76
N ASN A 145 -16.99 12.17 1.40
CA ASN A 145 -17.37 10.94 2.06
C ASN A 145 -16.32 9.82 1.96
N ILE A 146 -16.46 8.85 2.85
CA ILE A 146 -15.73 7.57 2.81
C ILE A 146 -16.75 6.46 2.67
N LYS A 147 -16.70 5.72 1.55
CA LYS A 147 -17.47 4.50 1.35
C LYS A 147 -16.63 3.30 1.76
N THR A 148 -17.12 2.51 2.72
CA THR A 148 -16.44 1.31 3.20
C THR A 148 -17.18 0.06 2.74
N PHE A 149 -16.47 -0.88 2.14
CA PHE A 149 -16.98 -2.20 1.76
C PHE A 149 -16.69 -3.23 2.85
N SER A 150 -17.52 -4.24 2.96
CA SER A 150 -17.17 -5.37 3.81
C SER A 150 -16.18 -6.31 3.09
N ALA A 151 -15.30 -6.95 3.86
CA ALA A 151 -14.40 -7.95 3.29
C ALA A 151 -15.14 -9.16 2.68
N ASN A 152 -16.36 -9.44 3.13
CA ASN A 152 -17.19 -10.50 2.54
C ASN A 152 -17.66 -10.15 1.14
N ASP A 153 -18.08 -8.89 0.91
CA ASP A 153 -18.56 -8.45 -0.41
C ASP A 153 -17.43 -8.47 -1.44
N CYS A 154 -16.19 -8.38 -0.98
CA CYS A 154 -14.98 -8.35 -1.82
C CYS A 154 -14.26 -9.71 -1.91
N LYS A 155 -14.80 -10.76 -1.31
CA LYS A 155 -14.15 -12.07 -1.19
C LYS A 155 -13.69 -12.64 -2.53
N ASP A 156 -14.53 -12.57 -3.56
CA ASP A 156 -14.19 -13.12 -4.88
C ASP A 156 -13.04 -12.36 -5.54
N GLN A 157 -13.00 -11.04 -5.43
CA GLN A 157 -11.90 -10.23 -5.93
C GLN A 157 -10.59 -10.57 -5.20
N ILE A 158 -10.64 -10.72 -3.87
CA ILE A 158 -9.49 -11.09 -3.06
C ILE A 158 -8.99 -12.51 -3.41
N LEU A 159 -9.88 -13.45 -3.66
CA LEU A 159 -9.52 -14.81 -4.13
C LEU A 159 -8.86 -14.76 -5.51
N GLN A 160 -9.36 -13.93 -6.42
CA GLN A 160 -8.74 -13.74 -7.73
C GLN A 160 -7.33 -13.13 -7.62
N LEU A 161 -7.11 -12.18 -6.70
CA LEU A 161 -5.76 -11.65 -6.42
C LEU A 161 -4.80 -12.71 -5.88
N LYS A 162 -5.27 -13.63 -5.03
CA LYS A 162 -4.43 -14.72 -4.51
C LYS A 162 -3.86 -15.60 -5.61
N ASN A 163 -4.61 -15.81 -6.70
CA ASN A 163 -4.15 -16.60 -7.84
C ASN A 163 -2.95 -15.95 -8.55
N LEU A 164 -2.68 -14.66 -8.32
CA LEU A 164 -1.48 -13.97 -8.83
C LEU A 164 -0.21 -14.27 -8.01
N LYS A 165 -0.34 -15.02 -6.91
CA LYS A 165 0.77 -15.48 -6.05
C LYS A 165 1.65 -14.33 -5.53
N LYS A 166 1.07 -13.19 -5.22
CA LYS A 166 1.72 -12.03 -4.61
C LYS A 166 1.16 -11.78 -3.21
N PRO A 167 1.95 -11.21 -2.30
CA PRO A 167 1.44 -10.74 -1.01
C PRO A 167 0.26 -9.80 -1.18
N ILE A 168 -0.77 -9.96 -0.35
CA ILE A 168 -1.95 -9.10 -0.33
C ILE A 168 -2.07 -8.55 1.09
N TYR A 169 -2.14 -7.23 1.19
CA TYR A 169 -2.53 -6.53 2.41
C TYR A 169 -3.94 -6.00 2.25
N ILE A 170 -4.77 -6.18 3.27
CA ILE A 170 -6.14 -5.66 3.29
C ILE A 170 -6.22 -4.52 4.29
N GLY A 171 -6.69 -3.38 3.82
CA GLY A 171 -6.89 -2.17 4.60
C GLY A 171 -8.27 -1.59 4.41
N GLY A 172 -8.51 -0.42 5.04
CA GLY A 172 -9.78 0.27 4.98
C GLY A 172 -10.78 -0.21 6.03
N GLY A 173 -11.03 0.60 7.05
CA GLY A 173 -12.01 0.30 8.11
C GLY A 173 -11.66 -0.88 9.02
N ILE A 174 -10.44 -1.41 8.98
CA ILE A 174 -10.00 -2.50 9.85
C ILE A 174 -9.84 -1.96 11.29
N ASN A 175 -10.43 -2.68 12.25
CA ASN A 175 -10.40 -2.34 13.65
C ASN A 175 -10.43 -3.61 14.52
N PRO A 176 -10.24 -3.53 15.85
CA PRO A 176 -10.20 -4.70 16.73
C PRO A 176 -11.45 -5.60 16.66
N ASN A 177 -12.62 -5.03 16.36
CA ASN A 177 -13.88 -5.79 16.33
C ASN A 177 -14.05 -6.62 15.05
N ASN A 178 -13.46 -6.19 13.92
CA ASN A 178 -13.61 -6.87 12.62
C ASN A 178 -12.34 -7.59 12.13
N ALA A 179 -11.15 -7.24 12.63
CA ALA A 179 -9.88 -7.76 12.14
C ALA A 179 -9.83 -9.31 12.11
N LYS A 180 -10.31 -9.97 13.18
CA LYS A 180 -10.34 -11.44 13.26
C LYS A 180 -11.22 -12.06 12.16
N ALA A 181 -12.37 -11.48 11.88
CA ALA A 181 -13.27 -11.94 10.83
C ALA A 181 -12.66 -11.73 9.43
N VAL A 182 -12.06 -10.56 9.18
CA VAL A 182 -11.36 -10.26 7.92
C VAL A 182 -10.24 -11.28 7.69
N ILE A 183 -9.36 -11.49 8.67
CA ILE A 183 -8.26 -12.46 8.56
C ILE A 183 -8.79 -13.87 8.24
N ARG A 184 -9.81 -14.33 8.97
CA ARG A 184 -10.39 -15.67 8.77
C ARG A 184 -10.99 -15.84 7.38
N ASN A 185 -11.69 -14.83 6.89
CA ASN A 185 -12.46 -14.92 5.63
C ASN A 185 -11.58 -14.70 4.40
N THR A 186 -10.51 -13.91 4.52
CA THR A 186 -9.68 -13.52 3.38
C THR A 186 -8.27 -14.10 3.42
N GLN A 187 -7.78 -14.52 4.59
CA GLN A 187 -6.43 -15.06 4.79
C GLN A 187 -5.35 -14.21 4.06
N PRO A 188 -5.22 -12.94 4.35
CA PRO A 188 -4.26 -12.05 3.71
C PRO A 188 -2.83 -12.30 4.24
N HIS A 189 -1.85 -11.62 3.67
CA HIS A 189 -0.50 -11.56 4.23
C HIS A 189 -0.39 -10.51 5.34
N GLY A 190 -1.24 -9.47 5.27
CA GLY A 190 -1.30 -8.40 6.25
C GLY A 190 -2.57 -7.57 6.16
#